data_16bd8efe9f34e772fff83e60589da923
#
_entry.id   16bd8efe9f34e772fff83e60589da923
#
_cell.length_a   1.000
_cell.length_b   1.000
_cell.length_c   1.000
_cell.angle_alpha   90.00
_cell.angle_beta   90.00
_cell.angle_gamma   90.00
#
_symmetry.space_group_name_H-M   'P 1'
#
loop_
_entity.id
_entity.type
_entity.pdbx_description
1 polymer ?
#
loop_
_entity_poly.entity_id
_entity_poly.type
_entity_poly.pdbx_seq_one_letter_code
_entity_poly.pdbx_strand_id
1 'polypeptide(L)'
;IVCCIVGKSFACREYPSRQAFPEQKAPISIGNIATALTAFQSSLISLNSRYDQYAHGYHNALNDDEIAGLNVFRSFVARCSQCHTPPLFTNQQIAVIGTPEPEGLPRDIGAEETFKSKVLRGGFKVPTLRNIAQTAPYMHSGRFKTLREAAEFYTGGRGHAVPEGEDLLLHWHISEPDLTDNELDRLVDFMKTLSAESLVPITPAQLPSGLS
;
A
#
# COMPACT_ATOMS: atom_id res chain seq x y z
N ILE A 1 -10.57 15.03 12.89
CA ILE A 1 -11.45 14.06 13.59
C ILE A 1 -10.62 12.93 14.23
N VAL A 2 -9.64 12.36 13.52
CA VAL A 2 -8.80 11.25 14.04
C VAL A 2 -8.04 11.64 15.32
N CYS A 3 -7.50 12.86 15.41
CA CYS A 3 -6.76 13.32 16.59
C CYS A 3 -7.61 13.48 17.86
N CYS A 4 -8.94 13.64 17.73
CA CYS A 4 -9.83 13.75 18.90
C CYS A 4 -10.13 12.42 19.57
N ILE A 5 -9.82 11.29 18.94
CA ILE A 5 -10.10 9.95 19.49
C ILE A 5 -9.13 9.61 20.63
N VAL A 6 -7.93 10.17 20.65
CA VAL A 6 -6.87 9.86 21.63
C VAL A 6 -6.77 10.89 22.77
N GLY A 7 -7.49 12.02 22.67
CA GLY A 7 -7.46 13.09 23.68
C GLY A 7 -8.09 12.69 25.03
N LYS A 8 -7.52 13.18 26.13
CA LYS A 8 -7.90 12.84 27.49
C LYS A 8 -9.22 13.46 27.96
N SER A 9 -9.80 14.44 27.24
CA SER A 9 -11.05 15.14 27.66
C SER A 9 -12.21 14.77 26.72
N PHE A 10 -13.33 14.36 27.30
CA PHE A 10 -14.58 14.01 26.61
C PHE A 10 -15.13 15.20 25.80
N ALA A 11 -15.02 16.41 26.34
CA ALA A 11 -15.48 17.64 25.68
C ALA A 11 -14.72 17.97 24.38
N CYS A 12 -13.40 17.69 24.32
CA CYS A 12 -12.59 17.87 23.12
C CYS A 12 -12.98 16.92 21.98
N ARG A 13 -13.61 15.79 22.29
CA ARG A 13 -14.04 14.79 21.29
C ARG A 13 -15.43 15.11 20.73
N GLU A 14 -16.31 15.61 21.57
CA GLU A 14 -17.72 15.80 21.22
C GLU A 14 -17.95 16.99 20.28
N TYR A 15 -17.26 18.12 20.49
CA TYR A 15 -17.47 19.32 19.71
C TYR A 15 -17.21 19.15 18.20
N PRO A 16 -16.05 18.65 17.76
CA PRO A 16 -15.81 18.41 16.32
C PRO A 16 -16.77 17.36 15.74
N SER A 17 -17.14 16.35 16.54
CA SER A 17 -18.08 15.33 16.05
C SER A 17 -19.49 15.88 15.89
N ARG A 18 -19.95 16.79 16.77
CA ARG A 18 -21.22 17.49 16.61
C ARG A 18 -21.24 18.41 15.39
N GLN A 19 -20.13 19.06 15.08
CA GLN A 19 -20.02 19.87 13.87
C GLN A 19 -20.06 19.02 12.59
N ALA A 20 -19.41 17.86 12.61
CA ALA A 20 -19.37 16.95 11.46
C ALA A 20 -20.67 16.18 11.25
N PHE A 21 -21.42 15.90 12.33
CA PHE A 21 -22.65 15.11 12.33
C PHE A 21 -23.76 15.81 13.13
N PRO A 22 -24.22 17.00 12.70
CA PRO A 22 -25.13 17.84 13.51
C PRO A 22 -26.50 17.21 13.75
N GLU A 23 -26.98 16.41 12.83
CA GLU A 23 -28.31 15.79 12.89
C GLU A 23 -28.35 14.53 13.79
N GLN A 24 -27.20 14.08 14.28
CA GLN A 24 -27.13 12.83 15.05
C GLN A 24 -27.15 13.06 16.56
N LYS A 25 -28.04 12.33 17.28
CA LYS A 25 -28.11 12.37 18.73
C LYS A 25 -26.84 11.89 19.41
N ALA A 26 -26.16 10.89 18.81
CA ALA A 26 -24.88 10.33 19.24
C ALA A 26 -23.81 10.57 18.16
N PRO A 27 -23.18 11.77 18.12
CA PRO A 27 -22.22 12.10 17.06
C PRO A 27 -20.93 11.29 17.17
N ILE A 28 -20.59 10.76 18.35
CA ILE A 28 -19.47 9.82 18.54
C ILE A 28 -20.03 8.41 18.49
N SER A 29 -19.83 7.75 17.36
CA SER A 29 -20.17 6.34 17.13
C SER A 29 -19.14 5.69 16.22
N ILE A 30 -19.03 4.36 16.24
CA ILE A 30 -18.14 3.61 15.34
C ILE A 30 -18.46 3.93 13.88
N GLY A 31 -19.75 4.03 13.53
CA GLY A 31 -20.18 4.38 12.19
C GLY A 31 -19.70 5.77 11.76
N ASN A 32 -19.83 6.78 12.60
CA ASN A 32 -19.36 8.13 12.30
C ASN A 32 -17.84 8.23 12.23
N ILE A 33 -17.13 7.50 13.09
CA ILE A 33 -15.67 7.40 13.04
C ILE A 33 -15.25 6.77 11.69
N ALA A 34 -15.86 5.66 11.31
CA ALA A 34 -15.59 5.01 10.02
C ALA A 34 -15.89 5.94 8.84
N THR A 35 -17.02 6.65 8.86
CA THR A 35 -17.39 7.64 7.83
C THR A 35 -16.36 8.75 7.72
N ALA A 36 -15.91 9.31 8.84
CA ALA A 36 -14.91 10.37 8.86
C ALA A 36 -13.54 9.91 8.35
N LEU A 37 -13.12 8.70 8.75
CA LEU A 37 -11.87 8.09 8.26
C LEU A 37 -11.95 7.81 6.75
N THR A 38 -13.07 7.28 6.28
CA THR A 38 -13.31 7.02 4.86
C THR A 38 -13.26 8.32 4.05
N ALA A 39 -13.94 9.37 4.51
CA ALA A 39 -13.93 10.67 3.85
C ALA A 39 -12.51 11.26 3.77
N PHE A 40 -11.73 11.15 4.85
CA PHE A 40 -10.33 11.58 4.85
C PHE A 40 -9.49 10.77 3.86
N GLN A 41 -9.56 9.43 3.92
CA GLN A 41 -8.81 8.57 3.00
C GLN A 41 -9.19 8.82 1.54
N SER A 42 -10.49 9.04 1.26
CA SER A 42 -10.98 9.34 -0.09
C SER A 42 -10.51 10.70 -0.62
N SER A 43 -10.10 11.62 0.26
CA SER A 43 -9.52 12.91 -0.15
C SER A 43 -8.03 12.81 -0.54
N LEU A 44 -7.36 11.70 -0.20
CA LEU A 44 -5.96 11.46 -0.53
C LEU A 44 -5.84 10.95 -1.97
N ILE A 45 -5.97 11.85 -2.93
CA ILE A 45 -5.91 11.52 -4.36
C ILE A 45 -4.52 11.83 -4.89
N SER A 46 -3.85 10.82 -5.47
CA SER A 46 -2.53 10.92 -6.05
C SER A 46 -2.54 10.40 -7.50
N LEU A 47 -3.04 11.22 -8.42
CA LEU A 47 -3.23 10.87 -9.84
C LEU A 47 -2.56 11.88 -10.80
N ASN A 48 -1.49 12.55 -10.39
CA ASN A 48 -0.71 13.45 -11.23
C ASN A 48 0.79 13.17 -11.08
N SER A 49 1.15 11.89 -11.15
CA SER A 49 2.55 11.48 -11.17
C SER A 49 3.14 11.61 -12.57
N ARG A 50 4.46 11.46 -12.70
CA ARG A 50 5.14 11.43 -14.01
C ARG A 50 4.61 10.29 -14.89
N TYR A 51 4.29 9.13 -14.29
CA TYR A 51 3.62 8.05 -14.99
C TYR A 51 2.24 8.48 -15.54
N ASP A 52 1.43 9.20 -14.74
CA ASP A 52 0.12 9.67 -15.22
C ASP A 52 0.25 10.62 -16.40
N GLN A 53 1.20 11.54 -16.34
CA GLN A 53 1.49 12.45 -17.44
C GLN A 53 1.88 11.67 -18.70
N TYR A 54 2.77 10.68 -18.57
CA TYR A 54 3.14 9.80 -19.67
C TYR A 54 1.92 9.06 -20.25
N ALA A 55 1.08 8.49 -19.39
CA ALA A 55 -0.14 7.78 -19.80
C ALA A 55 -1.17 8.70 -20.50
N HIS A 56 -1.14 10.00 -20.22
CA HIS A 56 -1.96 11.01 -20.89
C HIS A 56 -1.30 11.60 -22.15
N GLY A 57 -0.19 11.04 -22.63
CA GLY A 57 0.44 11.41 -23.90
C GLY A 57 1.61 12.40 -23.79
N TYR A 58 2.03 12.78 -22.58
CA TYR A 58 3.26 13.55 -22.37
C TYR A 58 4.47 12.61 -22.39
N HIS A 59 4.86 12.16 -23.58
CA HIS A 59 5.87 11.10 -23.75
C HIS A 59 7.24 11.42 -23.15
N ASN A 60 7.56 12.70 -22.97
CA ASN A 60 8.81 13.14 -22.32
C ASN A 60 8.73 13.09 -20.78
N ALA A 61 7.61 12.71 -20.19
CA ALA A 61 7.47 12.64 -18.74
C ALA A 61 8.24 11.46 -18.12
N LEU A 62 8.54 10.43 -18.89
CA LEU A 62 9.41 9.32 -18.52
C LEU A 62 10.64 9.29 -19.44
N ASN A 63 11.78 8.90 -18.86
CA ASN A 63 12.99 8.60 -19.62
C ASN A 63 13.03 7.14 -20.08
N ASP A 64 14.05 6.78 -20.89
CA ASP A 64 14.16 5.45 -21.49
C ASP A 64 14.30 4.34 -20.43
N ASP A 65 15.01 4.56 -19.33
CA ASP A 65 15.18 3.58 -18.26
C ASP A 65 13.87 3.36 -17.50
N GLU A 66 13.10 4.41 -17.24
CA GLU A 66 11.79 4.33 -16.61
C GLU A 66 10.75 3.64 -17.51
N ILE A 67 10.83 3.85 -18.83
CA ILE A 67 10.01 3.14 -19.82
C ILE A 67 10.41 1.66 -19.87
N ALA A 68 11.70 1.36 -19.83
CA ALA A 68 12.18 -0.02 -19.75
C ALA A 68 11.66 -0.70 -18.46
N GLY A 69 11.69 0.00 -17.32
CA GLY A 69 11.11 -0.47 -16.06
C GLY A 69 9.60 -0.71 -16.12
N LEU A 70 8.84 0.17 -16.79
CA LEU A 70 7.42 -0.04 -17.07
C LEU A 70 7.22 -1.32 -17.92
N ASN A 71 8.09 -1.59 -18.89
CA ASN A 71 8.02 -2.82 -19.70
C ASN A 71 8.28 -4.07 -18.85
N VAL A 72 9.26 -4.03 -17.94
CA VAL A 72 9.48 -5.11 -16.94
C VAL A 72 8.23 -5.30 -16.09
N PHE A 73 7.70 -4.22 -15.51
CA PHE A 73 6.52 -4.24 -14.64
C PHE A 73 5.29 -4.91 -15.25
N ARG A 74 5.04 -4.68 -16.55
CA ARG A 74 3.89 -5.24 -17.28
C ARG A 74 4.21 -6.55 -18.02
N SER A 75 5.44 -7.03 -17.96
CA SER A 75 5.85 -8.25 -18.65
C SER A 75 5.15 -9.49 -18.10
N PHE A 76 5.06 -10.53 -18.94
CA PHE A 76 4.60 -11.86 -18.51
C PHE A 76 5.59 -12.58 -17.59
N VAL A 77 6.85 -12.12 -17.57
CA VAL A 77 7.89 -12.67 -16.69
C VAL A 77 7.69 -12.14 -15.26
N ALA A 78 7.73 -10.80 -15.09
CA ALA A 78 7.62 -10.18 -13.76
C ALA A 78 6.19 -10.17 -13.21
N ARG A 79 5.17 -10.04 -14.08
CA ARG A 79 3.72 -10.10 -13.74
C ARG A 79 3.23 -9.09 -12.70
N CYS A 80 3.98 -8.04 -12.41
CA CYS A 80 3.62 -7.06 -11.37
C CYS A 80 2.26 -6.41 -11.63
N SER A 81 1.95 -6.09 -12.89
CA SER A 81 0.69 -5.45 -13.30
C SER A 81 -0.55 -6.35 -13.15
N GLN A 82 -0.38 -7.65 -12.94
CA GLN A 82 -1.50 -8.57 -12.71
C GLN A 82 -2.18 -8.34 -11.34
N CYS A 83 -1.39 -7.95 -10.34
CA CYS A 83 -1.87 -7.58 -9.03
C CYS A 83 -1.94 -6.06 -8.86
N HIS A 84 -0.92 -5.34 -9.33
CA HIS A 84 -0.81 -3.89 -9.24
C HIS A 84 -1.32 -3.21 -10.52
N THR A 85 -2.62 -3.34 -10.78
CA THR A 85 -3.27 -2.89 -12.01
C THR A 85 -3.44 -1.36 -12.04
N PRO A 86 -2.98 -0.65 -13.11
CA PRO A 86 -3.30 0.76 -13.31
C PRO A 86 -4.82 1.00 -13.39
N PRO A 87 -5.33 2.22 -13.09
CA PRO A 87 -4.58 3.41 -12.70
C PRO A 87 -4.20 3.46 -11.21
N LEU A 88 -4.81 2.67 -10.35
CA LEU A 88 -4.56 2.70 -8.91
C LEU A 88 -3.38 1.82 -8.49
N PHE A 89 -2.83 1.04 -9.40
CA PHE A 89 -1.75 0.07 -9.12
C PHE A 89 -2.09 -0.89 -7.97
N THR A 90 -3.32 -1.35 -7.96
CA THR A 90 -3.88 -2.39 -7.09
C THR A 90 -5.10 -3.00 -7.75
N ASN A 91 -5.31 -4.30 -7.57
CA ASN A 91 -6.56 -4.99 -7.88
C ASN A 91 -7.48 -5.13 -6.65
N GLN A 92 -7.03 -4.64 -5.48
CA GLN A 92 -7.70 -4.68 -4.18
C GLN A 92 -8.02 -6.10 -3.66
N GLN A 93 -7.53 -7.15 -4.31
CA GLN A 93 -7.71 -8.53 -3.88
C GLN A 93 -6.76 -8.88 -2.73
N ILE A 94 -7.03 -10.00 -2.07
CA ILE A 94 -6.12 -10.60 -1.09
C ILE A 94 -5.22 -11.58 -1.84
N ALA A 95 -3.92 -11.47 -1.61
CA ALA A 95 -2.92 -12.36 -2.19
C ALA A 95 -2.01 -12.93 -1.10
N VAL A 96 -1.73 -14.23 -1.20
CA VAL A 96 -0.74 -14.92 -0.38
C VAL A 96 0.56 -14.97 -1.16
N ILE A 97 1.57 -14.25 -0.73
CA ILE A 97 2.85 -14.14 -1.46
C ILE A 97 4.05 -14.72 -0.69
N GLY A 98 3.84 -15.13 0.56
CA GLY A 98 4.88 -15.77 1.35
C GLY A 98 5.93 -14.82 1.92
N THR A 99 5.61 -13.53 2.08
CA THR A 99 6.54 -12.56 2.65
C THR A 99 7.01 -12.99 4.04
N PRO A 100 8.33 -12.98 4.31
CA PRO A 100 8.86 -13.34 5.63
C PRO A 100 8.59 -12.26 6.67
N GLU A 101 8.45 -12.68 7.92
CA GLU A 101 8.42 -11.75 9.05
C GLU A 101 9.84 -11.25 9.38
N PRO A 102 9.95 -10.11 10.06
CA PRO A 102 11.19 -9.74 10.73
C PRO A 102 11.65 -10.84 11.72
N GLU A 103 12.96 -10.95 11.91
CA GLU A 103 13.54 -11.94 12.80
C GLU A 103 12.94 -11.86 14.22
N GLY A 104 12.56 -13.01 14.77
CA GLY A 104 12.01 -13.13 16.11
C GLY A 104 10.52 -12.82 16.23
N LEU A 105 9.84 -12.43 15.16
CA LEU A 105 8.39 -12.22 15.18
C LEU A 105 7.64 -13.47 14.71
N PRO A 106 6.50 -13.79 15.34
CA PRO A 106 5.64 -14.86 14.87
C PRO A 106 5.03 -14.48 13.52
N ARG A 107 4.69 -15.51 12.73
CA ARG A 107 4.03 -15.28 11.45
C ARG A 107 2.66 -14.66 11.64
N ASP A 108 2.40 -13.58 10.90
CA ASP A 108 1.07 -13.00 10.78
C ASP A 108 0.22 -13.87 9.83
N ILE A 109 -0.89 -14.39 10.34
CA ILE A 109 -1.81 -15.22 9.56
C ILE A 109 -2.69 -14.40 8.61
N GLY A 110 -2.63 -13.08 8.67
CA GLY A 110 -3.28 -12.15 7.74
C GLY A 110 -4.78 -12.38 7.63
N ALA A 111 -5.26 -12.47 6.40
CA ALA A 111 -6.69 -12.59 6.09
C ALA A 111 -7.35 -13.86 6.63
N GLU A 112 -6.60 -14.91 6.98
CA GLU A 112 -7.16 -16.06 7.68
C GLU A 112 -7.85 -15.65 8.97
N GLU A 113 -7.27 -14.70 9.73
CA GLU A 113 -7.85 -14.21 10.98
C GLU A 113 -9.26 -13.63 10.79
N THR A 114 -9.44 -12.84 9.75
CA THR A 114 -10.72 -12.15 9.46
C THR A 114 -11.75 -13.08 8.82
N PHE A 115 -11.34 -13.82 7.81
CA PHE A 115 -12.26 -14.62 6.97
C PHE A 115 -12.40 -16.07 7.45
N LYS A 116 -11.64 -16.49 8.45
CA LYS A 116 -11.62 -17.87 8.98
C LYS A 116 -11.39 -18.92 7.89
N SER A 117 -10.57 -18.60 6.91
CA SER A 117 -10.29 -19.43 5.74
C SER A 117 -8.79 -19.71 5.62
N LYS A 118 -8.42 -21.00 5.76
CA LYS A 118 -7.02 -21.44 5.68
C LYS A 118 -6.35 -21.14 4.34
N VAL A 119 -7.12 -21.06 3.25
CA VAL A 119 -6.58 -20.70 1.92
C VAL A 119 -6.07 -19.24 1.86
N LEU A 120 -6.49 -18.42 2.82
CA LEU A 120 -6.07 -17.02 2.94
C LEU A 120 -4.97 -16.82 4.02
N ARG A 121 -4.42 -17.91 4.56
CA ARG A 121 -3.34 -17.84 5.56
C ARG A 121 -2.13 -17.11 4.99
N GLY A 122 -1.67 -16.06 5.71
CA GLY A 122 -0.58 -15.19 5.26
C GLY A 122 -0.96 -14.33 4.05
N GLY A 123 -2.27 -14.16 3.79
CA GLY A 123 -2.78 -13.31 2.74
C GLY A 123 -3.03 -11.89 3.20
N PHE A 124 -2.63 -10.92 2.39
CA PHE A 124 -2.83 -9.49 2.63
C PHE A 124 -3.45 -8.82 1.41
N LYS A 125 -4.18 -7.74 1.65
CA LYS A 125 -4.73 -6.94 0.55
C LYS A 125 -3.58 -6.37 -0.29
N VAL A 126 -3.66 -6.54 -1.61
CA VAL A 126 -2.73 -5.93 -2.56
C VAL A 126 -2.79 -4.41 -2.41
N PRO A 127 -1.71 -3.74 -1.93
CA PRO A 127 -1.72 -2.30 -1.73
C PRO A 127 -1.59 -1.56 -3.06
N THR A 128 -1.97 -0.28 -3.06
CA THR A 128 -1.60 0.60 -4.16
C THR A 128 -0.08 0.83 -4.17
N LEU A 129 0.49 0.98 -5.36
CA LEU A 129 1.88 1.44 -5.50
C LEU A 129 1.98 2.96 -5.72
N ARG A 130 0.87 3.68 -5.63
CA ARG A 130 0.90 5.14 -5.67
C ARG A 130 1.74 5.68 -4.52
N ASN A 131 2.68 6.58 -4.81
CA ASN A 131 3.64 7.14 -3.86
C ASN A 131 4.54 6.11 -3.15
N ILE A 132 4.70 4.92 -3.73
CA ILE A 132 5.43 3.81 -3.10
C ILE A 132 6.86 4.19 -2.69
N ALA A 133 7.53 5.08 -3.42
CA ALA A 133 8.87 5.56 -3.08
C ALA A 133 8.94 6.31 -1.74
N GLN A 134 7.79 6.76 -1.20
CA GLN A 134 7.70 7.56 0.03
C GLN A 134 7.16 6.76 1.22
N THR A 135 6.85 5.47 1.04
CA THR A 135 6.11 4.68 2.04
C THR A 135 6.91 3.52 2.63
N ALA A 136 8.24 3.61 2.59
CA ALA A 136 9.09 2.65 3.29
C ALA A 136 8.78 2.63 4.82
N PRO A 137 8.96 1.47 5.50
CA PRO A 137 9.37 0.16 5.00
C PRO A 137 8.25 -0.60 4.30
N TYR A 138 8.60 -1.67 3.56
CA TYR A 138 7.71 -2.38 2.66
C TYR A 138 7.24 -3.73 3.20
N MET A 139 6.16 -4.25 2.58
CA MET A 139 5.34 -5.40 2.95
C MET A 139 4.53 -5.14 4.23
N HIS A 140 3.66 -6.08 4.60
CA HIS A 140 2.78 -5.96 5.78
C HIS A 140 3.56 -5.80 7.09
N SER A 141 4.70 -6.45 7.19
CA SER A 141 5.55 -6.46 8.38
C SER A 141 6.65 -5.37 8.38
N GLY A 142 6.81 -4.61 7.29
CA GLY A 142 7.94 -3.69 7.14
C GLY A 142 9.30 -4.38 6.98
N ARG A 143 9.33 -5.62 6.52
CA ARG A 143 10.53 -6.45 6.39
C ARG A 143 11.62 -5.82 5.53
N PHE A 144 11.23 -5.18 4.43
CA PHE A 144 12.17 -4.58 3.48
C PHE A 144 12.24 -3.06 3.64
N LYS A 145 13.45 -2.54 3.67
CA LYS A 145 13.69 -1.11 3.89
C LYS A 145 13.73 -0.30 2.60
N THR A 146 14.02 -0.95 1.48
CA THR A 146 14.15 -0.31 0.17
C THR A 146 13.23 -0.95 -0.86
N LEU A 147 12.86 -0.18 -1.89
CA LEU A 147 12.09 -0.70 -3.04
C LEU A 147 12.85 -1.82 -3.76
N ARG A 148 14.18 -1.71 -3.83
CA ARG A 148 15.03 -2.71 -4.46
C ARG A 148 14.90 -4.07 -3.74
N GLU A 149 15.05 -4.10 -2.40
CA GLU A 149 14.87 -5.31 -1.60
C GLU A 149 13.46 -5.90 -1.78
N ALA A 150 12.43 -5.05 -1.82
CA ALA A 150 11.06 -5.49 -2.03
C ALA A 150 10.83 -6.09 -3.43
N ALA A 151 11.46 -5.53 -4.48
CA ALA A 151 11.39 -6.07 -5.83
C ALA A 151 12.19 -7.37 -5.97
N GLU A 152 13.37 -7.43 -5.38
CA GLU A 152 14.25 -8.59 -5.40
C GLU A 152 13.63 -9.80 -4.71
N PHE A 153 12.80 -9.60 -3.67
CA PHE A 153 12.05 -10.66 -3.01
C PHE A 153 11.31 -11.56 -4.02
N TYR A 154 10.75 -10.98 -5.08
CA TYR A 154 9.99 -11.75 -6.07
C TYR A 154 10.87 -12.58 -7.00
N THR A 155 12.16 -12.27 -7.13
CA THR A 155 13.10 -13.03 -7.98
C THR A 155 13.51 -14.36 -7.34
N GLY A 156 13.43 -14.47 -6.03
CA GLY A 156 13.74 -15.70 -5.29
C GLY A 156 12.73 -16.83 -5.47
N GLY A 157 11.61 -16.54 -6.16
CA GLY A 157 10.66 -17.55 -6.54
C GLY A 157 9.64 -17.98 -5.49
N ARG A 158 8.88 -19.02 -5.85
CA ARG A 158 7.80 -19.54 -5.02
C ARG A 158 8.34 -20.21 -3.76
N GLY A 159 7.95 -19.68 -2.63
CA GLY A 159 8.14 -20.35 -1.35
C GLY A 159 9.50 -20.21 -0.71
N HIS A 160 10.47 -19.48 -1.31
CA HIS A 160 11.76 -19.26 -0.66
C HIS A 160 11.62 -18.54 0.70
N ALA A 161 10.53 -17.83 0.89
CA ALA A 161 10.22 -17.13 2.14
C ALA A 161 9.19 -17.88 3.01
N VAL A 162 8.66 -19.02 2.56
CA VAL A 162 7.74 -19.82 3.36
C VAL A 162 8.53 -20.53 4.45
N PRO A 163 8.27 -20.29 5.74
CA PRO A 163 8.95 -20.97 6.83
C PRO A 163 8.74 -22.47 6.76
N GLU A 164 9.75 -23.23 7.24
CA GLU A 164 9.65 -24.68 7.32
C GLU A 164 8.45 -25.09 8.19
N GLY A 165 7.66 -26.03 7.68
CA GLY A 165 6.45 -26.51 8.36
C GLY A 165 5.19 -25.67 8.16
N GLU A 166 5.27 -24.54 7.46
CA GLU A 166 4.09 -23.75 7.06
C GLU A 166 3.56 -24.22 5.71
N ASP A 167 2.23 -24.38 5.65
CA ASP A 167 1.49 -24.72 4.41
C ASP A 167 0.76 -23.46 3.92
N LEU A 168 1.33 -22.78 2.92
CA LEU A 168 0.77 -21.58 2.32
C LEU A 168 0.33 -21.84 0.90
N LEU A 169 -0.91 -21.50 0.59
CA LEU A 169 -1.41 -21.52 -0.78
C LEU A 169 -0.98 -20.23 -1.49
N LEU A 170 0.27 -20.21 -1.99
CA LEU A 170 0.80 -19.05 -2.70
C LEU A 170 -0.02 -18.73 -3.94
N HIS A 171 -0.26 -17.43 -4.15
CA HIS A 171 -0.97 -16.94 -5.33
C HIS A 171 -0.27 -17.40 -6.61
N TRP A 172 -1.03 -17.90 -7.58
CA TRP A 172 -0.51 -18.52 -8.80
C TRP A 172 0.32 -17.57 -9.69
N HIS A 173 0.17 -16.24 -9.55
CA HIS A 173 1.02 -15.26 -10.22
C HIS A 173 2.44 -15.18 -9.63
N ILE A 174 2.65 -15.68 -8.41
CA ILE A 174 3.98 -15.73 -7.83
C ILE A 174 4.76 -16.80 -8.58
N SER A 175 5.69 -16.35 -9.37
CA SER A 175 6.59 -17.16 -10.19
C SER A 175 8.03 -16.81 -9.82
N GLU A 176 8.98 -17.45 -10.48
CA GLU A 176 10.41 -17.14 -10.35
C GLU A 176 10.84 -16.29 -11.55
N PRO A 177 10.58 -14.96 -11.54
CA PRO A 177 11.08 -14.11 -12.60
C PRO A 177 12.61 -14.02 -12.44
N ASP A 178 13.34 -14.53 -13.41
CA ASP A 178 14.80 -14.40 -13.47
C ASP A 178 15.14 -12.98 -13.99
N LEU A 179 14.95 -11.99 -13.13
CA LEU A 179 15.25 -10.60 -13.47
C LEU A 179 16.71 -10.31 -13.16
N THR A 180 17.39 -9.72 -14.12
CA THR A 180 18.74 -9.21 -13.94
C THR A 180 18.77 -8.00 -13.01
N ASP A 181 19.93 -7.69 -12.44
CA ASP A 181 20.12 -6.48 -11.62
C ASP A 181 19.70 -5.21 -12.34
N ASN A 182 20.01 -5.12 -13.63
CA ASN A 182 19.63 -3.99 -14.47
C ASN A 182 18.09 -3.86 -14.62
N GLU A 183 17.38 -4.97 -14.80
CA GLU A 183 15.91 -4.96 -14.90
C GLU A 183 15.27 -4.58 -13.56
N LEU A 184 15.83 -5.06 -12.44
CA LEU A 184 15.39 -4.68 -11.11
C LEU A 184 15.60 -3.18 -10.84
N ASP A 185 16.75 -2.62 -11.23
CA ASP A 185 17.04 -1.19 -11.07
C ASP A 185 16.05 -0.34 -11.89
N ARG A 186 15.80 -0.71 -13.14
CA ARG A 186 14.82 -0.06 -14.01
C ARG A 186 13.40 -0.18 -13.47
N LEU A 187 13.03 -1.36 -12.92
CA LEU A 187 11.74 -1.54 -12.26
C LEU A 187 11.58 -0.59 -11.08
N VAL A 188 12.63 -0.42 -10.26
CA VAL A 188 12.65 0.54 -9.15
C VAL A 188 12.51 1.98 -9.67
N ASP A 189 13.21 2.35 -10.73
CA ASP A 189 13.12 3.69 -11.31
C ASP A 189 11.70 3.96 -11.86
N PHE A 190 11.09 2.98 -12.51
CA PHE A 190 9.67 3.08 -12.88
C PHE A 190 8.77 3.28 -11.65
N MET A 191 8.93 2.49 -10.58
CA MET A 191 8.09 2.62 -9.38
C MET A 191 8.21 4.00 -8.73
N LYS A 192 9.36 4.66 -8.79
CA LYS A 192 9.55 6.05 -8.32
C LYS A 192 8.68 7.04 -9.11
N THR A 193 8.40 6.77 -10.40
CA THR A 193 7.55 7.65 -11.22
C THR A 193 6.09 7.65 -10.82
N LEU A 194 5.66 6.74 -9.95
CA LEU A 194 4.30 6.65 -9.41
C LEU A 194 4.05 7.64 -8.27
N SER A 195 5.04 8.43 -7.90
CA SER A 195 4.92 9.46 -6.87
C SER A 195 4.39 10.76 -7.46
N ALA A 196 3.32 11.30 -6.85
CA ALA A 196 2.82 12.63 -7.19
C ALA A 196 3.56 13.70 -6.39
N GLU A 197 4.04 14.72 -7.07
CA GLU A 197 4.78 15.82 -6.45
C GLU A 197 3.90 16.70 -5.55
N SER A 198 2.58 16.70 -5.77
CA SER A 198 1.64 17.64 -5.17
C SER A 198 0.82 17.10 -3.99
N LEU A 199 0.93 15.80 -3.65
CA LEU A 199 0.15 15.24 -2.55
C LEU A 199 0.90 15.39 -1.22
N VAL A 200 0.85 16.57 -0.64
CA VAL A 200 1.18 16.76 0.77
C VAL A 200 -0.13 16.90 1.53
N PRO A 201 -0.52 15.94 2.38
CA PRO A 201 -1.67 16.11 3.24
C PRO A 201 -1.50 17.37 4.09
N ILE A 202 -2.47 18.27 4.05
CA ILE A 202 -2.41 19.49 4.87
C ILE A 202 -2.62 19.06 6.32
N THR A 203 -1.56 19.12 7.10
CA THR A 203 -1.65 18.96 8.54
C THR A 203 -2.15 20.27 9.14
N PRO A 204 -3.25 20.26 9.90
CA PRO A 204 -3.73 21.47 10.57
C PRO A 204 -2.66 22.03 11.51
N ALA A 205 -2.41 23.31 11.45
CA ALA A 205 -1.44 24.00 12.30
C ALA A 205 -1.80 23.85 13.80
N GLN A 206 -3.07 23.69 14.10
CA GLN A 206 -3.58 23.45 15.44
C GLN A 206 -4.67 22.39 15.40
N LEU A 207 -4.56 21.38 16.23
CA LEU A 207 -5.59 20.34 16.36
C LEU A 207 -6.74 20.86 17.22
N PRO A 208 -8.01 20.48 16.90
CA PRO A 208 -9.17 20.85 17.73
C PRO A 208 -9.07 20.34 19.19
N SER A 209 -8.20 19.36 19.45
CA SER A 209 -7.91 18.84 20.79
C SER A 209 -6.98 19.73 21.61
N GLY A 210 -6.37 20.77 21.01
CA GLY A 210 -5.32 21.58 21.62
C GLY A 210 -3.97 20.84 21.76
N LEU A 211 -3.82 19.67 21.19
CA LEU A 211 -2.54 18.95 21.09
C LEU A 211 -1.73 19.51 19.92
N SER A 212 -0.44 19.73 20.13
CA SER A 212 0.55 20.12 19.12
C SER A 212 1.25 18.88 18.55
#